data_acb2c006c8e56b8389f5b677eb2954fb
#
_entry.id   acb2c006c8e56b8389f5b677eb2954fb
#
_cell.length_a   1.000
_cell.length_b   1.000
_cell.length_c   1.000
_cell.angle_alpha   90.00
_cell.angle_beta   90.00
_cell.angle_gamma   90.00
#
_symmetry.space_group_name_H-M   'P 1'
#
loop_
_entity.id
_entity.type
_entity.pdbx_description
1 polymer ?
#
loop_
_entity_poly.entity_id
_entity_poly.type
_entity_poly.pdbx_seq_one_letter_code
_entity_poly.pdbx_strand_id
1 'polypeptide(L)'
;MGLAEPLALSFGALAGILLYLHWQARRKRAHVVPALFLWPNEPPPPRRHRWDWLLLLQLLALAALVVALAQPFVEQAVPRAQMRHVLVVDRTASMQARLGAGTRFQAAVAEAQRYLAEEVRAGDTVALIALGEEPELLVPPTADVARVGQALGEVVPYDSTGSLAQALVLARSLQRQARGGFRVAVFSDFADAPLPEAALADAQVFPVGEGDRNLAITAVEVHRRPWQPARDTRASVRVRNYGSEPNHGLLLAEVRGQVVLRTGFTLAPGEEQSFLTELLPGPGELVASLVADDLLVVDNVAWAWVAETEPLRVCFVSPQTERWSDLETLATATGALRWLPRTCARNQSDTDVFVFHRTQPPEDLHVPALVLVPPPDGGRTRGRLRDVVIAGWNPEHPVFAGWSPAFPMPFAQAQELVLPPDAVSLLWGRAGERTVLLGWATEGQPRQVWLGIDAVSEPLLAPDAFSLAVTLLQSLAWLDPREQPVRSWSAGKPFPVAGLGGAEVTLPDGARQQLPQGGIAYVPHWRGRYEFHHGARSTILLVSAYDAREADIAPQPVPASLRAGSESDGATAKQRVDWARTFLLAGLVALALEAWLAHARAQERLV
;
A
#
# COMPACT_ATOMS: atom_id res chain seq x y z
N MET A 1 -47.07 3.36 -23.34
CA MET A 1 -47.27 2.45 -24.50
C MET A 1 -46.85 3.19 -25.74
N GLY A 2 -46.00 2.62 -26.54
CA GLY A 2 -45.55 3.13 -27.83
C GLY A 2 -45.68 2.11 -28.93
N LEU A 3 -45.55 2.54 -30.18
CA LEU A 3 -45.51 1.65 -31.36
C LEU A 3 -44.11 1.84 -31.99
N ALA A 4 -43.42 0.72 -32.26
CA ALA A 4 -42.11 0.80 -32.89
C ALA A 4 -42.23 1.09 -34.40
N GLU A 5 -43.30 0.56 -35.05
CA GLU A 5 -43.54 0.71 -36.47
C GLU A 5 -44.98 1.26 -36.72
N PRO A 6 -45.23 2.55 -36.43
CA PRO A 6 -46.57 3.13 -36.55
C PRO A 6 -47.13 3.10 -38.01
N LEU A 7 -46.25 3.08 -39.00
CA LEU A 7 -46.65 2.98 -40.40
C LEU A 7 -47.34 1.64 -40.76
N ALA A 8 -47.09 0.61 -39.97
CA ALA A 8 -47.77 -0.69 -40.13
C ALA A 8 -49.29 -0.60 -39.93
N LEU A 9 -49.78 0.41 -39.21
CA LEU A 9 -51.24 0.64 -39.07
C LEU A 9 -51.93 0.96 -40.42
N SER A 10 -51.19 1.43 -41.40
CA SER A 10 -51.72 1.71 -42.73
C SER A 10 -52.25 0.41 -43.44
N PHE A 11 -51.70 -0.76 -43.05
CA PHE A 11 -52.23 -2.05 -43.52
C PHE A 11 -53.66 -2.33 -43.04
N GLY A 12 -54.16 -1.59 -42.08
CA GLY A 12 -55.56 -1.60 -41.68
C GLY A 12 -56.52 -1.27 -42.86
N ALA A 13 -56.05 -0.56 -43.87
CA ALA A 13 -56.81 -0.30 -45.10
C ALA A 13 -57.23 -1.59 -45.86
N LEU A 14 -56.50 -2.71 -45.63
CA LEU A 14 -56.87 -4.03 -46.16
C LEU A 14 -58.24 -4.52 -45.66
N ALA A 15 -58.71 -4.02 -44.51
CA ALA A 15 -60.07 -4.29 -44.00
C ALA A 15 -61.14 -3.80 -44.97
N GLY A 16 -60.91 -2.65 -45.67
CA GLY A 16 -61.78 -2.13 -46.70
C GLY A 16 -61.90 -3.06 -47.90
N ILE A 17 -60.76 -3.67 -48.28
CA ILE A 17 -60.72 -4.66 -49.39
C ILE A 17 -61.50 -5.93 -48.99
N LEU A 18 -61.31 -6.40 -47.76
CA LEU A 18 -61.98 -7.56 -47.19
C LEU A 18 -63.54 -7.36 -47.15
N LEU A 19 -63.95 -6.16 -46.70
CA LEU A 19 -65.38 -5.79 -46.70
C LEU A 19 -65.93 -5.68 -48.11
N TYR A 20 -65.18 -5.12 -49.07
CA TYR A 20 -65.58 -5.00 -50.46
C TYR A 20 -65.74 -6.41 -51.10
N LEU A 21 -64.80 -7.31 -50.93
CA LEU A 21 -64.82 -8.67 -51.43
C LEU A 21 -66.01 -9.45 -50.81
N HIS A 22 -66.29 -9.26 -49.53
CA HIS A 22 -67.44 -9.89 -48.88
C HIS A 22 -68.74 -9.32 -49.39
N TRP A 23 -68.84 -8.01 -49.61
CA TRP A 23 -70.04 -7.41 -50.23
C TRP A 23 -70.23 -7.88 -51.66
N GLN A 24 -69.17 -8.03 -52.47
CA GLN A 24 -69.24 -8.56 -53.84
C GLN A 24 -69.68 -10.03 -53.86
N ALA A 25 -69.16 -10.84 -52.94
CA ALA A 25 -69.53 -12.25 -52.79
C ALA A 25 -71.05 -12.45 -52.46
N ARG A 26 -71.65 -11.44 -51.81
CA ARG A 26 -73.08 -11.43 -51.46
C ARG A 26 -74.00 -10.96 -52.62
N ARG A 27 -73.43 -10.34 -53.67
CA ARG A 27 -74.23 -10.01 -54.85
C ARG A 27 -74.73 -11.28 -55.52
N LYS A 28 -75.99 -11.51 -55.39
CA LYS A 28 -76.67 -12.66 -56.07
C LYS A 28 -76.48 -12.51 -57.58
N ARG A 29 -75.85 -13.47 -58.20
CA ARG A 29 -75.88 -13.59 -59.66
C ARG A 29 -77.29 -14.03 -60.05
N ALA A 30 -78.00 -13.27 -60.81
CA ALA A 30 -79.26 -13.68 -61.40
C ALA A 30 -78.97 -14.76 -62.43
N HIS A 31 -79.30 -15.98 -62.10
CA HIS A 31 -79.33 -17.09 -63.09
C HIS A 31 -80.66 -17.06 -63.75
N VAL A 32 -80.69 -16.93 -65.06
CA VAL A 32 -81.85 -17.07 -65.84
C VAL A 32 -82.15 -18.58 -65.92
N VAL A 33 -83.27 -19.02 -65.29
CA VAL A 33 -83.68 -20.40 -65.31
C VAL A 33 -84.90 -20.51 -66.26
N PRO A 34 -84.80 -21.29 -67.35
CA PRO A 34 -85.85 -21.33 -68.42
C PRO A 34 -87.17 -21.94 -68.02
N ALA A 35 -87.39 -22.44 -66.82
CA ALA A 35 -88.61 -23.18 -66.41
C ALA A 35 -89.18 -22.64 -65.06
N LEU A 36 -89.27 -21.31 -64.88
CA LEU A 36 -89.78 -20.69 -63.65
C LEU A 36 -91.27 -21.03 -63.35
N PHE A 37 -92.05 -21.47 -64.35
CA PHE A 37 -93.45 -21.83 -64.18
C PHE A 37 -93.66 -23.21 -63.49
N LEU A 38 -92.57 -23.98 -63.30
CA LEU A 38 -92.60 -25.25 -62.59
C LEU A 38 -92.51 -25.13 -61.08
N TRP A 39 -92.23 -23.94 -60.54
CA TRP A 39 -92.13 -23.67 -59.12
C TRP A 39 -93.13 -22.57 -58.63
N PRO A 40 -94.44 -22.89 -58.63
CA PRO A 40 -95.42 -21.93 -58.16
C PRO A 40 -95.39 -21.95 -56.61
N ASN A 41 -95.29 -20.74 -56.04
CA ASN A 41 -95.61 -20.45 -54.67
C ASN A 41 -94.72 -20.97 -53.54
N GLU A 42 -93.39 -20.95 -53.66
CA GLU A 42 -92.59 -20.99 -52.44
C GLU A 42 -92.47 -19.58 -51.85
N PRO A 43 -92.78 -19.37 -50.57
CA PRO A 43 -92.62 -18.05 -49.93
C PRO A 43 -91.15 -17.76 -49.85
N PRO A 44 -90.73 -16.49 -50.09
CA PRO A 44 -89.35 -16.10 -49.99
C PRO A 44 -88.76 -16.45 -48.61
N PRO A 45 -87.60 -17.06 -48.54
CA PRO A 45 -87.03 -17.46 -47.28
C PRO A 45 -86.90 -16.23 -46.37
N PRO A 46 -87.18 -16.37 -45.07
CA PRO A 46 -87.13 -15.26 -44.15
C PRO A 46 -85.73 -14.62 -44.18
N ARG A 47 -85.66 -13.32 -44.39
CA ARG A 47 -84.40 -12.53 -44.32
C ARG A 47 -83.87 -12.53 -42.86
N ARG A 48 -83.27 -13.65 -42.42
CA ARG A 48 -82.56 -13.69 -41.15
C ARG A 48 -81.30 -12.89 -41.33
N HIS A 49 -81.19 -11.76 -40.63
CA HIS A 49 -79.96 -10.97 -40.51
C HIS A 49 -78.98 -11.81 -39.68
N ARG A 50 -78.27 -12.73 -40.34
CA ARG A 50 -77.25 -13.54 -39.67
C ARG A 50 -75.98 -12.73 -39.69
N TRP A 51 -75.53 -12.31 -38.48
CA TRP A 51 -74.20 -11.78 -38.27
C TRP A 51 -73.18 -12.74 -38.87
N ASP A 52 -72.33 -12.26 -39.73
CA ASP A 52 -71.36 -13.12 -40.39
C ASP A 52 -70.11 -13.26 -39.52
N TRP A 53 -70.19 -14.24 -38.60
CA TRP A 53 -69.09 -14.53 -37.67
C TRP A 53 -67.74 -14.78 -38.37
N LEU A 54 -67.73 -15.28 -39.61
CA LEU A 54 -66.55 -15.48 -40.42
C LEU A 54 -65.94 -14.17 -40.79
N LEU A 55 -66.70 -13.16 -41.24
CA LEU A 55 -66.21 -11.82 -41.53
C LEU A 55 -65.64 -11.14 -40.27
N LEU A 56 -66.33 -11.33 -39.12
CA LEU A 56 -65.88 -10.79 -37.87
C LEU A 56 -64.52 -11.39 -37.46
N LEU A 57 -64.35 -12.72 -37.61
CA LEU A 57 -63.07 -13.40 -37.29
C LEU A 57 -61.97 -12.97 -38.26
N GLN A 58 -62.22 -12.78 -39.54
CA GLN A 58 -61.25 -12.29 -40.53
C GLN A 58 -60.81 -10.86 -40.22
N LEU A 59 -61.70 -9.97 -39.83
CA LEU A 59 -61.40 -8.62 -39.45
C LEU A 59 -60.59 -8.59 -38.15
N LEU A 60 -60.92 -9.47 -37.21
CA LEU A 60 -60.22 -9.57 -35.92
C LEU A 60 -58.82 -10.15 -36.11
N ALA A 61 -58.64 -11.15 -36.97
CA ALA A 61 -57.32 -11.69 -37.34
C ALA A 61 -56.46 -10.66 -38.04
N LEU A 62 -57.05 -9.89 -39.00
CA LEU A 62 -56.36 -8.81 -39.67
C LEU A 62 -55.96 -7.70 -38.70
N ALA A 63 -56.84 -7.30 -37.80
CA ALA A 63 -56.55 -6.29 -36.78
C ALA A 63 -55.40 -6.74 -35.86
N ALA A 64 -55.44 -8.00 -35.39
CA ALA A 64 -54.37 -8.57 -34.56
C ALA A 64 -53.02 -8.60 -35.31
N LEU A 65 -53.01 -8.96 -36.59
CA LEU A 65 -51.80 -8.97 -37.42
C LEU A 65 -51.24 -7.55 -37.62
N VAL A 66 -52.10 -6.60 -37.93
CA VAL A 66 -51.72 -5.18 -38.11
C VAL A 66 -51.15 -4.62 -36.81
N VAL A 67 -51.75 -4.92 -35.67
CA VAL A 67 -51.24 -4.51 -34.35
C VAL A 67 -49.91 -5.23 -34.05
N ALA A 68 -49.77 -6.53 -34.41
CA ALA A 68 -48.49 -7.22 -34.24
C ALA A 68 -47.37 -6.63 -35.08
N LEU A 69 -47.66 -6.23 -36.32
CA LEU A 69 -46.71 -5.54 -37.23
C LEU A 69 -46.35 -4.15 -36.72
N ALA A 70 -47.26 -3.44 -36.05
CA ALA A 70 -47.00 -2.14 -35.44
C ALA A 70 -46.07 -2.23 -34.20
N GLN A 71 -45.77 -3.46 -33.73
CA GLN A 71 -44.88 -3.76 -32.60
C GLN A 71 -45.18 -2.89 -31.36
N PRO A 72 -46.34 -3.07 -30.72
CA PRO A 72 -46.65 -2.33 -29.52
C PRO A 72 -45.74 -2.74 -28.37
N PHE A 73 -45.13 -1.76 -27.69
CA PHE A 73 -44.30 -1.97 -26.53
C PHE A 73 -44.77 -1.16 -25.33
N VAL A 74 -44.48 -1.69 -24.15
CA VAL A 74 -44.65 -0.99 -22.88
C VAL A 74 -43.26 -0.81 -22.25
N GLU A 75 -42.93 0.42 -21.93
CA GLU A 75 -41.73 0.66 -21.14
C GLU A 75 -42.06 0.34 -19.67
N GLN A 76 -41.48 -0.73 -19.15
CA GLN A 76 -41.55 -1.06 -17.73
C GLN A 76 -40.26 -0.56 -17.07
N ALA A 77 -40.39 0.16 -15.95
CA ALA A 77 -39.26 0.47 -15.09
C ALA A 77 -38.75 -0.88 -14.51
N VAL A 78 -37.55 -1.28 -14.92
CA VAL A 78 -36.87 -2.42 -14.29
C VAL A 78 -36.41 -1.97 -12.93
N PRO A 79 -36.61 -2.73 -11.84
CA PRO A 79 -35.95 -2.45 -10.58
C PRO A 79 -34.45 -2.35 -10.83
N ARG A 80 -33.85 -1.20 -10.50
CA ARG A 80 -32.40 -0.99 -10.64
C ARG A 80 -31.68 -2.14 -9.91
N ALA A 81 -30.70 -2.76 -10.53
CA ALA A 81 -29.85 -3.72 -9.84
C ALA A 81 -29.17 -3.01 -8.65
N GLN A 82 -29.16 -3.67 -7.50
CA GLN A 82 -28.44 -3.18 -6.33
C GLN A 82 -26.99 -2.88 -6.70
N MET A 83 -26.51 -1.72 -6.28
CA MET A 83 -25.13 -1.30 -6.52
C MET A 83 -24.31 -1.53 -5.24
N ARG A 84 -23.07 -1.98 -5.39
CA ARG A 84 -22.09 -1.99 -4.31
C ARG A 84 -21.09 -0.88 -4.55
N HIS A 85 -21.04 0.08 -3.63
CA HIS A 85 -20.07 1.15 -3.62
C HIS A 85 -18.90 0.77 -2.69
N VAL A 86 -17.67 1.00 -3.12
CA VAL A 86 -16.48 0.89 -2.29
C VAL A 86 -15.79 2.24 -2.29
N LEU A 87 -15.81 2.91 -1.14
CA LEU A 87 -15.13 4.17 -0.94
C LEU A 87 -13.71 3.88 -0.47
N VAL A 88 -12.73 4.46 -1.17
CA VAL A 88 -11.32 4.44 -0.80
C VAL A 88 -10.93 5.86 -0.43
N VAL A 89 -10.63 6.09 0.85
CA VAL A 89 -10.24 7.41 1.36
C VAL A 89 -8.78 7.37 1.74
N ASP A 90 -8.04 8.27 1.13
CA ASP A 90 -6.63 8.45 1.38
C ASP A 90 -6.40 9.16 2.71
N ARG A 91 -5.53 8.59 3.56
CA ARG A 91 -5.14 9.13 4.86
C ARG A 91 -3.63 9.29 5.02
N THR A 92 -2.88 9.30 3.91
CA THR A 92 -1.41 9.42 3.90
C THR A 92 -0.93 10.81 4.31
N ALA A 93 0.39 10.97 4.46
CA ALA A 93 1.00 12.20 4.96
C ALA A 93 0.70 13.41 4.07
N SER A 94 0.75 13.26 2.74
CA SER A 94 0.47 14.32 1.76
C SER A 94 -0.94 14.91 1.90
N MET A 95 -1.91 14.10 2.34
CA MET A 95 -3.29 14.52 2.59
C MET A 95 -3.42 15.53 3.74
N GLN A 96 -2.39 15.72 4.55
CA GLN A 96 -2.35 16.76 5.59
C GLN A 96 -1.93 18.13 5.05
N ALA A 97 -1.55 18.22 3.77
CA ALA A 97 -1.24 19.50 3.14
C ALA A 97 -2.42 20.47 3.23
N ARG A 98 -2.12 21.73 3.49
CA ARG A 98 -3.12 22.81 3.64
C ARG A 98 -3.87 23.01 2.33
N LEU A 99 -5.19 23.16 2.43
CA LEU A 99 -6.09 23.46 1.33
C LEU A 99 -7.15 24.48 1.81
N GLY A 100 -7.00 25.73 1.44
CA GLY A 100 -7.85 26.80 1.94
C GLY A 100 -7.78 26.94 3.47
N ALA A 101 -8.91 26.82 4.15
CA ALA A 101 -9.00 26.89 5.62
C ALA A 101 -8.79 25.53 6.32
N GLY A 102 -8.63 24.44 5.55
CA GLY A 102 -8.49 23.08 6.06
C GLY A 102 -7.32 22.35 5.45
N THR A 103 -7.44 21.03 5.34
CA THR A 103 -6.46 20.13 4.72
C THR A 103 -7.08 19.37 3.55
N ARG A 104 -6.23 18.79 2.69
CA ARG A 104 -6.66 17.88 1.61
C ARG A 104 -7.49 16.73 2.17
N PHE A 105 -7.07 16.18 3.32
CA PHE A 105 -7.81 15.11 4.01
C PHE A 105 -9.24 15.52 4.36
N GLN A 106 -9.42 16.70 4.95
CA GLN A 106 -10.76 17.22 5.28
C GLN A 106 -11.63 17.42 4.03
N ALA A 107 -11.02 17.89 2.94
CA ALA A 107 -11.71 18.02 1.65
C ALA A 107 -12.12 16.65 1.08
N ALA A 108 -11.24 15.62 1.18
CA ALA A 108 -11.53 14.26 0.74
C ALA A 108 -12.68 13.64 1.55
N VAL A 109 -12.69 13.82 2.87
CA VAL A 109 -13.76 13.34 3.74
C VAL A 109 -15.09 14.02 3.40
N ALA A 110 -15.08 15.36 3.19
CA ALA A 110 -16.28 16.11 2.80
C ALA A 110 -16.82 15.64 1.43
N GLU A 111 -15.93 15.37 0.47
CA GLU A 111 -16.29 14.85 -0.85
C GLU A 111 -16.88 13.45 -0.76
N ALA A 112 -16.29 12.59 0.07
CA ALA A 112 -16.81 11.24 0.31
C ALA A 112 -18.17 11.25 1.00
N GLN A 113 -18.40 12.18 1.93
CA GLN A 113 -19.72 12.39 2.56
C GLN A 113 -20.75 12.85 1.56
N ARG A 114 -20.38 13.76 0.66
CA ARG A 114 -21.26 14.22 -0.43
C ARG A 114 -21.60 13.06 -1.36
N TYR A 115 -20.61 12.25 -1.74
CA TYR A 115 -20.83 11.05 -2.54
C TYR A 115 -21.84 10.09 -1.89
N LEU A 116 -21.72 9.85 -0.57
CA LEU A 116 -22.68 9.04 0.18
C LEU A 116 -24.10 9.57 0.10
N ALA A 117 -24.28 10.91 0.15
CA ALA A 117 -25.59 11.55 0.10
C ALA A 117 -26.22 11.58 -1.30
N GLU A 118 -25.41 11.74 -2.35
CA GLU A 118 -25.88 11.98 -3.72
C GLU A 118 -25.95 10.70 -4.56
N GLU A 119 -24.97 9.80 -4.43
CA GLU A 119 -24.80 8.64 -5.31
C GLU A 119 -25.36 7.33 -4.74
N VAL A 120 -25.38 7.17 -3.41
CA VAL A 120 -25.85 5.97 -2.74
C VAL A 120 -27.37 6.02 -2.54
N ARG A 121 -28.07 4.99 -2.99
CA ARG A 121 -29.55 4.92 -2.91
C ARG A 121 -30.01 3.79 -2.00
N ALA A 122 -31.26 3.83 -1.61
CA ALA A 122 -31.87 2.78 -0.81
C ALA A 122 -31.76 1.41 -1.51
N GLY A 123 -31.20 0.44 -0.79
CA GLY A 123 -30.92 -0.92 -1.28
C GLY A 123 -29.47 -1.13 -1.77
N ASP A 124 -28.70 -0.08 -1.98
CA ASP A 124 -27.27 -0.19 -2.28
C ASP A 124 -26.48 -0.60 -1.02
N THR A 125 -25.29 -1.14 -1.20
CA THR A 125 -24.36 -1.45 -0.11
C THR A 125 -23.08 -0.65 -0.28
N VAL A 126 -22.51 -0.19 0.85
CA VAL A 126 -21.29 0.62 0.87
C VAL A 126 -20.24 -0.05 1.75
N ALA A 127 -19.00 -0.06 1.29
CA ALA A 127 -17.82 -0.42 2.06
C ALA A 127 -16.88 0.78 2.15
N LEU A 128 -16.13 0.89 3.25
CA LEU A 128 -15.13 1.93 3.46
C LEU A 128 -13.75 1.31 3.64
N ILE A 129 -12.81 1.71 2.81
CA ILE A 129 -11.41 1.37 2.87
C ILE A 129 -10.63 2.65 3.17
N ALA A 130 -9.77 2.63 4.20
CA ALA A 130 -8.78 3.66 4.42
C ALA A 130 -7.47 3.25 3.73
N LEU A 131 -6.94 4.13 2.88
CA LEU A 131 -5.67 3.96 2.23
C LEU A 131 -4.56 4.35 3.21
N GLY A 132 -3.55 3.52 3.34
CA GLY A 132 -2.35 3.71 4.13
C GLY A 132 -1.29 2.76 3.60
N GLU A 133 -0.21 2.54 4.33
CA GLU A 133 0.83 1.58 3.92
C GLU A 133 0.24 0.18 3.74
N GLU A 134 -0.58 -0.26 4.69
CA GLU A 134 -1.48 -1.40 4.54
C GLU A 134 -2.92 -0.86 4.48
N PRO A 135 -3.63 -1.03 3.34
CA PRO A 135 -5.02 -0.60 3.23
C PRO A 135 -5.92 -1.38 4.18
N GLU A 136 -6.77 -0.67 4.91
CA GLU A 136 -7.63 -1.23 5.94
C GLU A 136 -9.10 -1.16 5.54
N LEU A 137 -9.82 -2.28 5.64
CA LEU A 137 -11.26 -2.32 5.48
C LEU A 137 -11.96 -1.90 6.79
N LEU A 138 -12.24 -0.60 6.92
CA LEU A 138 -12.86 -0.04 8.13
C LEU A 138 -14.31 -0.48 8.30
N VAL A 139 -15.06 -0.48 7.21
CA VAL A 139 -16.47 -0.91 7.19
C VAL A 139 -16.66 -1.93 6.08
N PRO A 140 -17.03 -3.17 6.41
CA PRO A 140 -17.40 -4.16 5.41
C PRO A 140 -18.70 -3.75 4.70
N PRO A 141 -18.99 -4.31 3.49
CA PRO A 141 -20.18 -3.95 2.73
C PRO A 141 -21.46 -4.01 3.57
N THR A 142 -22.10 -2.86 3.74
CA THR A 142 -23.34 -2.71 4.54
C THR A 142 -24.35 -1.82 3.83
N ALA A 143 -25.64 -2.02 4.09
CA ALA A 143 -26.72 -1.11 3.68
C ALA A 143 -26.91 0.06 4.67
N ASP A 144 -26.24 0.02 5.82
CA ASP A 144 -26.27 1.09 6.83
C ASP A 144 -25.30 2.22 6.47
N VAL A 145 -25.80 3.15 5.66
CA VAL A 145 -25.02 4.32 5.20
C VAL A 145 -24.62 5.23 6.38
N ALA A 146 -25.45 5.31 7.44
CA ALA A 146 -25.15 6.13 8.60
C ALA A 146 -23.89 5.62 9.34
N ARG A 147 -23.74 4.31 9.47
CA ARG A 147 -22.54 3.66 10.03
C ARG A 147 -21.30 3.99 9.21
N VAL A 148 -21.39 3.99 7.88
CA VAL A 148 -20.26 4.36 7.01
C VAL A 148 -19.91 5.84 7.17
N GLY A 149 -20.91 6.72 7.23
CA GLY A 149 -20.71 8.15 7.47
C GLY A 149 -20.05 8.45 8.82
N GLN A 150 -20.46 7.73 9.88
CA GLN A 150 -19.82 7.84 11.20
C GLN A 150 -18.35 7.38 11.14
N ALA A 151 -18.08 6.19 10.60
CA ALA A 151 -16.72 5.66 10.48
C ALA A 151 -15.83 6.59 9.65
N LEU A 152 -16.36 7.19 8.57
CA LEU A 152 -15.66 8.17 7.76
C LEU A 152 -15.25 9.42 8.57
N GLY A 153 -16.10 9.87 9.50
CA GLY A 153 -15.80 10.99 10.41
C GLY A 153 -14.77 10.65 11.50
N GLU A 154 -14.53 9.37 11.76
CA GLU A 154 -13.55 8.88 12.74
C GLU A 154 -12.18 8.59 12.13
N VAL A 155 -12.06 8.60 10.78
CA VAL A 155 -10.77 8.40 10.11
C VAL A 155 -9.84 9.56 10.43
N VAL A 156 -8.60 9.21 10.81
CA VAL A 156 -7.53 10.19 11.06
C VAL A 156 -6.40 10.01 10.06
N PRO A 157 -5.74 11.09 9.64
CA PRO A 157 -4.59 11.00 8.75
C PRO A 157 -3.38 10.40 9.47
N TYR A 158 -2.49 9.78 8.70
CA TYR A 158 -1.21 9.23 9.14
C TYR A 158 -0.05 10.09 8.62
N ASP A 159 1.10 10.02 9.28
CA ASP A 159 2.34 10.67 8.84
C ASP A 159 3.20 9.73 7.97
N SER A 160 2.58 8.70 7.43
CA SER A 160 3.21 7.65 6.62
C SER A 160 2.69 7.65 5.19
N THR A 161 3.38 6.93 4.34
CA THR A 161 2.99 6.69 2.95
C THR A 161 1.84 5.68 2.85
N GLY A 162 1.30 5.54 1.65
CA GLY A 162 0.29 4.56 1.30
C GLY A 162 0.55 3.86 -0.02
N SER A 163 -0.35 2.95 -0.37
CA SER A 163 -0.34 2.27 -1.67
C SER A 163 -1.74 2.19 -2.24
N LEU A 164 -2.04 3.11 -3.15
CA LEU A 164 -3.33 3.12 -3.85
C LEU A 164 -3.53 1.84 -4.67
N ALA A 165 -2.44 1.28 -5.24
CA ALA A 165 -2.51 0.00 -5.95
C ALA A 165 -3.02 -1.14 -5.07
N GLN A 166 -2.53 -1.25 -3.83
CA GLN A 166 -2.99 -2.26 -2.88
C GLN A 166 -4.44 -2.01 -2.43
N ALA A 167 -4.82 -0.74 -2.20
CA ALA A 167 -6.19 -0.37 -1.85
C ALA A 167 -7.18 -0.75 -2.96
N LEU A 168 -6.82 -0.55 -4.24
CA LEU A 168 -7.62 -0.97 -5.38
C LEU A 168 -7.71 -2.50 -5.50
N VAL A 169 -6.65 -3.25 -5.19
CA VAL A 169 -6.69 -4.72 -5.14
C VAL A 169 -7.67 -5.18 -4.05
N LEU A 170 -7.62 -4.58 -2.86
CA LEU A 170 -8.55 -4.87 -1.77
C LEU A 170 -9.99 -4.52 -2.19
N ALA A 171 -10.23 -3.34 -2.77
CA ALA A 171 -11.53 -2.93 -3.26
C ALA A 171 -12.10 -3.91 -4.30
N ARG A 172 -11.29 -4.32 -5.28
CA ARG A 172 -11.69 -5.31 -6.30
C ARG A 172 -11.95 -6.70 -5.73
N SER A 173 -11.32 -7.07 -4.61
CA SER A 173 -11.62 -8.34 -3.94
C SER A 173 -13.08 -8.41 -3.48
N LEU A 174 -13.69 -7.28 -3.13
CA LEU A 174 -15.09 -7.16 -2.75
C LEU A 174 -16.05 -7.26 -3.93
N GLN A 175 -15.58 -7.02 -5.17
CA GLN A 175 -16.38 -7.15 -6.40
C GLN A 175 -16.85 -8.58 -6.62
N ARG A 176 -15.98 -9.57 -6.37
CA ARG A 176 -16.32 -10.99 -6.58
C ARG A 176 -17.51 -11.46 -5.75
N GLN A 177 -17.83 -10.77 -4.68
CA GLN A 177 -18.95 -11.06 -3.78
C GLN A 177 -20.19 -10.21 -4.09
N ALA A 178 -20.11 -9.28 -5.05
CA ALA A 178 -21.23 -8.42 -5.41
C ALA A 178 -22.23 -9.19 -6.30
N ARG A 179 -23.51 -9.15 -5.94
CA ARG A 179 -24.60 -9.76 -6.73
C ARG A 179 -25.23 -8.81 -7.75
N GLY A 180 -24.71 -7.57 -7.87
CA GLY A 180 -25.24 -6.51 -8.72
C GLY A 180 -24.12 -5.68 -9.33
N GLY A 181 -24.39 -4.39 -9.58
CA GLY A 181 -23.39 -3.44 -10.04
C GLY A 181 -22.30 -3.20 -8.98
N PHE A 182 -21.12 -2.77 -9.43
CA PHE A 182 -19.98 -2.48 -8.57
C PHE A 182 -19.34 -1.15 -8.99
N ARG A 183 -19.00 -0.32 -8.03
CA ARG A 183 -18.34 0.97 -8.26
C ARG A 183 -17.32 1.25 -7.17
N VAL A 184 -16.13 1.66 -7.56
CA VAL A 184 -15.09 2.15 -6.65
C VAL A 184 -15.01 3.66 -6.76
N ALA A 185 -15.02 4.37 -5.64
CA ALA A 185 -14.82 5.81 -5.56
C ALA A 185 -13.53 6.07 -4.74
N VAL A 186 -12.58 6.79 -5.33
CA VAL A 186 -11.26 7.06 -4.73
C VAL A 186 -11.13 8.55 -4.45
N PHE A 187 -10.86 8.90 -3.19
CA PHE A 187 -10.68 10.27 -2.70
C PHE A 187 -9.23 10.43 -2.24
N SER A 188 -8.38 11.03 -3.06
CA SER A 188 -6.93 11.13 -2.85
C SER A 188 -6.36 12.35 -3.59
N ASP A 189 -5.19 12.82 -3.20
CA ASP A 189 -4.42 13.80 -3.97
C ASP A 189 -3.56 13.13 -5.06
N PHE A 190 -3.51 11.80 -5.07
CA PHE A 190 -2.73 10.99 -6.03
C PHE A 190 -1.23 11.32 -6.01
N ALA A 191 -0.67 11.74 -4.87
CA ALA A 191 0.76 12.01 -4.72
C ALA A 191 1.63 10.73 -4.87
N ASP A 192 1.03 9.55 -4.71
CA ASP A 192 1.67 8.26 -5.01
C ASP A 192 2.14 8.18 -6.48
N ALA A 193 3.01 7.23 -6.77
CA ALA A 193 3.50 6.97 -8.12
C ALA A 193 2.34 6.88 -9.13
N PRO A 194 2.50 7.45 -10.34
CA PRO A 194 1.45 7.49 -11.34
C PRO A 194 0.96 6.07 -11.64
N LEU A 195 -0.30 5.81 -11.33
CA LEU A 195 -0.92 4.53 -11.60
C LEU A 195 -1.23 4.41 -13.09
N PRO A 196 -1.01 3.26 -13.72
CA PRO A 196 -1.46 3.02 -15.07
C PRO A 196 -2.97 3.29 -15.18
N GLU A 197 -3.41 3.96 -16.24
CA GLU A 197 -4.86 4.22 -16.48
C GLU A 197 -5.71 2.95 -16.36
N ALA A 198 -5.17 1.80 -16.79
CA ALA A 198 -5.81 0.50 -16.64
C ALA A 198 -6.09 0.12 -15.18
N ALA A 199 -5.33 0.62 -14.21
CA ALA A 199 -5.56 0.36 -12.80
C ALA A 199 -6.75 1.16 -12.25
N LEU A 200 -7.08 2.28 -12.86
CA LEU A 200 -8.19 3.16 -12.48
C LEU A 200 -9.41 3.03 -13.40
N ALA A 201 -9.36 2.21 -14.46
CA ALA A 201 -10.38 2.15 -15.50
C ALA A 201 -11.82 1.93 -14.98
N ASP A 202 -11.96 1.21 -13.87
CA ASP A 202 -13.26 0.91 -13.25
C ASP A 202 -13.51 1.77 -11.98
N ALA A 203 -12.68 2.78 -11.71
CA ALA A 203 -12.80 3.63 -10.54
C ALA A 203 -13.21 5.05 -10.92
N GLN A 204 -14.12 5.62 -10.17
CA GLN A 204 -14.41 7.04 -10.18
C GLN A 204 -13.44 7.73 -9.23
N VAL A 205 -12.71 8.74 -9.72
CA VAL A 205 -11.69 9.42 -8.92
C VAL A 205 -12.10 10.85 -8.58
N PHE A 206 -11.85 11.21 -7.34
CA PHE A 206 -12.10 12.52 -6.77
C PHE A 206 -10.76 13.11 -6.33
N PRO A 207 -10.03 13.78 -7.23
CA PRO A 207 -8.75 14.38 -6.89
C PRO A 207 -8.96 15.57 -5.96
N VAL A 208 -8.21 15.59 -4.87
CA VAL A 208 -8.19 16.68 -3.90
C VAL A 208 -6.78 17.25 -3.82
N GLY A 209 -6.66 18.55 -3.78
CA GLY A 209 -5.38 19.23 -3.60
C GLY A 209 -5.07 20.24 -4.69
N GLU A 210 -4.42 21.32 -4.25
CA GLU A 210 -3.90 22.39 -5.08
C GLU A 210 -2.55 22.82 -4.52
N GLY A 211 -1.66 23.31 -5.41
CA GLY A 211 -0.33 23.77 -5.05
C GLY A 211 0.65 22.61 -4.79
N ASP A 212 1.92 22.96 -4.89
CA ASP A 212 3.05 22.01 -4.80
C ASP A 212 4.16 22.52 -3.88
N ARG A 213 3.96 23.69 -3.24
CA ARG A 213 5.01 24.34 -2.44
C ARG A 213 5.25 23.55 -1.16
N ASN A 214 6.41 22.86 -1.10
CA ASN A 214 6.85 22.11 0.07
C ASN A 214 8.37 22.09 0.19
N LEU A 215 8.87 22.37 1.40
CA LEU A 215 10.23 22.13 1.85
C LEU A 215 10.18 21.02 2.88
N ALA A 216 10.93 19.95 2.69
CA ALA A 216 10.93 18.81 3.60
C ALA A 216 12.31 18.52 4.19
N ILE A 217 12.35 18.11 5.45
CA ILE A 217 13.53 17.48 6.03
C ILE A 217 13.56 16.03 5.55
N THR A 218 14.56 15.68 4.73
CA THR A 218 14.68 14.35 4.13
C THR A 218 15.53 13.38 4.95
N ALA A 219 16.43 13.90 5.78
CA ALA A 219 17.24 13.10 6.71
C ALA A 219 17.81 13.94 7.85
N VAL A 220 17.96 13.32 9.01
CA VAL A 220 18.78 13.80 10.13
C VAL A 220 19.72 12.67 10.53
N GLU A 221 21.02 12.89 10.34
CA GLU A 221 22.05 11.90 10.56
C GLU A 221 23.08 12.40 11.59
N VAL A 222 23.29 11.62 12.65
CA VAL A 222 24.32 11.92 13.64
C VAL A 222 25.62 11.25 13.19
N HIS A 223 26.61 12.06 12.83
CA HIS A 223 27.90 11.60 12.36
C HIS A 223 28.80 11.27 13.54
N ARG A 224 28.75 10.03 13.98
CA ARG A 224 29.67 9.49 14.96
C ARG A 224 30.52 8.41 14.29
N ARG A 225 31.81 8.61 14.28
CA ARG A 225 32.74 7.56 13.88
C ARG A 225 33.32 6.92 15.16
N PRO A 226 33.36 5.59 15.24
CA PRO A 226 33.86 4.89 16.43
C PRO A 226 35.31 5.32 16.86
N TRP A 227 36.06 5.88 15.94
CA TRP A 227 37.44 6.34 16.15
C TRP A 227 37.59 7.84 16.34
N GLN A 228 36.50 8.61 16.36
CA GLN A 228 36.55 10.03 16.66
C GLN A 228 36.18 10.29 18.12
N PRO A 229 36.87 11.28 18.76
CA PRO A 229 36.49 11.70 20.09
C PRO A 229 34.99 12.04 20.13
N ALA A 230 34.32 11.60 21.19
CA ALA A 230 32.91 11.86 21.39
C ALA A 230 32.54 13.36 21.32
N ARG A 231 33.48 14.22 21.75
CA ARG A 231 33.37 15.69 21.69
C ARG A 231 33.31 16.26 20.27
N ASP A 232 33.66 15.48 19.24
CA ASP A 232 33.66 15.92 17.84
C ASP A 232 32.42 15.46 17.08
N THR A 233 31.39 14.97 17.79
CA THR A 233 30.13 14.55 17.20
C THR A 233 29.37 15.73 16.60
N ARG A 234 28.95 15.59 15.35
CA ARG A 234 28.12 16.56 14.63
C ARG A 234 26.94 15.82 14.03
N ALA A 235 25.91 16.56 13.62
CA ALA A 235 24.82 16.01 12.84
C ALA A 235 24.70 16.76 11.52
N SER A 236 24.16 16.10 10.50
CA SER A 236 23.71 16.75 9.29
C SER A 236 22.20 16.69 9.20
N VAL A 237 21.60 17.77 8.75
CA VAL A 237 20.18 17.87 8.42
C VAL A 237 20.09 18.14 6.94
N ARG A 238 19.35 17.29 6.23
CA ARG A 238 19.16 17.41 4.80
C ARG A 238 17.75 17.94 4.51
N VAL A 239 17.69 18.97 3.68
CA VAL A 239 16.42 19.62 3.30
C VAL A 239 16.33 19.66 1.79
N ARG A 240 15.15 19.36 1.25
CA ARG A 240 14.86 19.39 -0.18
C ARG A 240 13.65 20.26 -0.47
N ASN A 241 13.71 21.01 -1.59
CA ASN A 241 12.57 21.72 -2.14
C ASN A 241 11.85 20.81 -3.15
N TYR A 242 10.61 20.43 -2.84
CA TYR A 242 9.73 19.63 -3.72
C TYR A 242 8.83 20.52 -4.59
N GLY A 243 8.75 21.83 -4.30
CA GLY A 243 7.95 22.78 -5.07
C GLY A 243 8.56 23.14 -6.42
N SER A 244 7.73 23.67 -7.31
CA SER A 244 8.12 24.15 -8.64
C SER A 244 8.77 25.54 -8.64
N GLU A 245 8.77 26.26 -7.51
CA GLU A 245 9.37 27.57 -7.35
C GLU A 245 10.48 27.57 -6.30
N PRO A 246 11.46 28.52 -6.39
CA PRO A 246 12.43 28.69 -5.32
C PRO A 246 11.75 28.99 -3.99
N ASN A 247 12.13 28.30 -2.94
CA ASN A 247 11.53 28.48 -1.62
C ASN A 247 12.62 28.74 -0.57
N HIS A 248 12.28 29.51 0.45
CA HIS A 248 13.18 29.91 1.53
C HIS A 248 12.66 29.40 2.88
N GLY A 249 13.59 29.09 3.76
CA GLY A 249 13.27 28.60 5.10
C GLY A 249 14.32 28.96 6.11
N LEU A 250 13.96 28.77 7.37
CA LEU A 250 14.88 28.83 8.52
C LEU A 250 14.96 27.42 9.12
N LEU A 251 16.14 26.83 9.10
CA LEU A 251 16.41 25.55 9.73
C LEU A 251 16.97 25.77 11.13
N LEU A 252 16.37 25.12 12.10
CA LEU A 252 16.78 25.07 13.50
C LEU A 252 17.09 23.62 13.86
N ALA A 253 18.18 23.39 14.60
CA ALA A 253 18.40 22.11 15.25
C ALA A 253 18.81 22.33 16.70
N GLU A 254 18.24 21.54 17.60
CA GLU A 254 18.44 21.68 19.04
C GLU A 254 18.71 20.32 19.68
N VAL A 255 19.61 20.31 20.67
CA VAL A 255 19.86 19.19 21.56
C VAL A 255 19.61 19.64 22.99
N ARG A 256 18.67 19.01 23.71
CA ARG A 256 18.31 19.42 25.10
C ARG A 256 17.96 20.91 25.23
N GLY A 257 17.33 21.51 24.21
CA GLY A 257 17.00 22.94 24.20
C GLY A 257 18.20 23.88 23.89
N GLN A 258 19.39 23.35 23.63
CA GLN A 258 20.52 24.13 23.14
C GLN A 258 20.53 24.11 21.61
N VAL A 259 20.50 25.30 21.00
CA VAL A 259 20.55 25.45 19.55
C VAL A 259 21.97 25.10 19.06
N VAL A 260 22.06 24.12 18.16
CA VAL A 260 23.31 23.64 17.53
C VAL A 260 23.37 23.95 16.04
N LEU A 261 22.25 24.41 15.47
CA LEU A 261 22.17 24.91 14.11
C LEU A 261 21.05 25.95 14.01
N ARG A 262 21.34 27.09 13.41
CA ARG A 262 20.36 28.09 13.04
C ARG A 262 20.83 28.75 11.74
N THR A 263 20.16 28.44 10.64
CA THR A 263 20.55 28.94 9.33
C THR A 263 19.35 29.22 8.46
N GLY A 264 19.32 30.37 7.81
CA GLY A 264 18.37 30.69 6.74
C GLY A 264 18.95 30.23 5.42
N PHE A 265 18.12 29.78 4.52
CA PHE A 265 18.52 29.28 3.21
C PHE A 265 17.42 29.52 2.16
N THR A 266 17.81 29.37 0.89
CA THR A 266 16.89 29.37 -0.26
C THR A 266 17.30 28.23 -1.16
N LEU A 267 16.34 27.36 -1.55
CA LEU A 267 16.56 26.23 -2.44
C LEU A 267 15.79 26.44 -3.75
N ALA A 268 16.45 26.17 -4.86
CA ALA A 268 15.81 26.10 -6.16
C ALA A 268 14.85 24.87 -6.24
N PRO A 269 13.94 24.81 -7.22
CA PRO A 269 13.09 23.64 -7.46
C PRO A 269 13.90 22.35 -7.58
N GLY A 270 13.54 21.32 -6.78
CA GLY A 270 14.20 20.02 -6.76
C GLY A 270 15.58 20.01 -6.08
N GLU A 271 16.10 21.16 -5.65
CA GLU A 271 17.39 21.23 -4.98
C GLU A 271 17.33 20.62 -3.58
N GLU A 272 18.38 19.86 -3.24
CA GLU A 272 18.60 19.29 -1.92
C GLU A 272 19.91 19.78 -1.34
N GLN A 273 19.91 20.24 -0.10
CA GLN A 273 21.09 20.75 0.59
C GLN A 273 21.24 20.10 1.97
N SER A 274 22.49 19.80 2.34
CA SER A 274 22.86 19.27 3.65
C SER A 274 23.48 20.36 4.51
N PHE A 275 22.95 20.52 5.72
CA PHE A 275 23.41 21.49 6.71
C PHE A 275 24.07 20.77 7.87
N LEU A 276 25.32 21.12 8.17
CA LEU A 276 26.10 20.54 9.26
C LEU A 276 25.91 21.36 10.53
N THR A 277 25.63 20.69 11.67
CA THR A 277 25.51 21.35 12.97
C THR A 277 26.87 21.78 13.50
N GLU A 278 26.87 22.65 14.50
CA GLU A 278 27.98 22.79 15.42
C GLU A 278 28.25 21.49 16.18
N LEU A 279 29.26 21.47 17.02
CA LEU A 279 29.55 20.33 17.88
C LEU A 279 28.38 20.08 18.83
N LEU A 280 27.95 18.82 18.94
CA LEU A 280 26.82 18.48 19.79
C LEU A 280 27.20 18.50 21.27
N PRO A 281 26.36 19.09 22.15
CA PRO A 281 26.70 19.31 23.56
C PRO A 281 26.69 18.04 24.42
N GLY A 282 26.33 16.90 23.86
CA GLY A 282 26.29 15.62 24.58
C GLY A 282 25.08 14.77 24.19
N PRO A 283 24.83 13.68 24.92
CA PRO A 283 23.76 12.76 24.61
C PRO A 283 22.37 13.40 24.79
N GLY A 284 21.44 13.04 23.95
CA GLY A 284 20.06 13.52 24.04
C GLY A 284 19.34 13.48 22.71
N GLU A 285 18.11 13.93 22.75
CA GLU A 285 17.27 14.07 21.59
C GLU A 285 17.68 15.30 20.77
N LEU A 286 18.02 15.05 19.50
CA LEU A 286 18.23 16.09 18.51
C LEU A 286 16.91 16.31 17.77
N VAL A 287 16.41 17.52 17.82
CA VAL A 287 15.21 17.95 17.11
C VAL A 287 15.60 18.92 16.02
N ALA A 288 15.34 18.58 14.78
CA ALA A 288 15.48 19.50 13.65
C ALA A 288 14.09 20.03 13.29
N SER A 289 13.97 21.35 13.15
CA SER A 289 12.72 22.03 12.83
C SER A 289 12.94 23.00 11.68
N LEU A 290 12.05 22.94 10.70
CA LEU A 290 12.01 23.79 9.54
C LEU A 290 10.85 24.79 9.67
N VAL A 291 11.15 26.07 9.55
CA VAL A 291 10.16 27.14 9.48
C VAL A 291 10.15 27.68 8.07
N ALA A 292 9.10 27.38 7.33
CA ALA A 292 8.92 27.76 5.94
C ALA A 292 7.45 28.12 5.66
N ASP A 293 7.21 28.85 4.59
CA ASP A 293 5.87 29.02 4.04
C ASP A 293 5.61 27.93 3.01
N ASP A 294 5.18 26.77 3.50
CA ASP A 294 4.83 25.59 2.73
C ASP A 294 3.43 25.06 3.08
N LEU A 295 2.96 24.09 2.32
CA LEU A 295 1.64 23.52 2.49
C LEU A 295 1.64 22.29 3.41
N LEU A 296 2.74 21.54 3.48
CA LEU A 296 2.85 20.33 4.30
C LEU A 296 3.75 20.59 5.50
N VAL A 297 3.22 20.43 6.71
CA VAL A 297 3.94 20.73 7.96
C VAL A 297 4.48 19.45 8.62
N VAL A 298 3.99 18.29 8.19
CA VAL A 298 4.33 17.02 8.84
C VAL A 298 5.80 16.62 8.67
N ASP A 299 6.45 17.02 7.58
CA ASP A 299 7.85 16.76 7.25
C ASP A 299 8.81 17.90 7.66
N ASN A 300 8.29 18.92 8.35
CA ASN A 300 9.05 20.06 8.87
C ASN A 300 9.71 19.79 10.23
N VAL A 301 9.50 18.65 10.86
CA VAL A 301 10.14 18.28 12.12
C VAL A 301 10.65 16.85 12.04
N ALA A 302 11.90 16.68 12.44
CA ALA A 302 12.55 15.37 12.44
C ALA A 302 13.44 15.19 13.67
N TRP A 303 13.62 13.95 14.08
CA TRP A 303 14.33 13.58 15.29
C TRP A 303 15.48 12.62 15.00
N ALA A 304 16.56 12.79 15.77
CA ALA A 304 17.61 11.81 15.87
C ALA A 304 18.07 11.70 17.33
N TRP A 305 18.75 10.62 17.68
CA TRP A 305 19.31 10.42 19.00
C TRP A 305 20.82 10.62 18.96
N VAL A 306 21.31 11.50 19.82
CA VAL A 306 22.73 11.64 20.12
C VAL A 306 23.07 10.70 21.27
N ALA A 307 23.78 9.63 20.97
CA ALA A 307 24.10 8.60 21.94
C ALA A 307 25.10 9.11 22.99
N GLU A 308 25.07 8.50 24.17
CA GLU A 308 26.04 8.73 25.23
C GLU A 308 27.48 8.36 24.76
N THR A 309 28.46 9.09 25.24
CA THR A 309 29.82 9.05 24.72
C THR A 309 30.84 8.51 25.71
N GLU A 310 30.38 7.73 26.70
CA GLU A 310 31.33 7.03 27.56
C GLU A 310 32.17 6.05 26.74
N PRO A 311 33.50 6.02 26.95
CA PRO A 311 34.37 5.08 26.28
C PRO A 311 33.93 3.63 26.57
N LEU A 312 33.93 2.77 25.54
CA LEU A 312 33.66 1.33 25.69
C LEU A 312 34.76 0.70 26.54
N ARG A 313 34.41 0.05 27.64
CA ARG A 313 35.37 -0.63 28.53
C ARG A 313 35.75 -1.99 27.95
N VAL A 314 36.98 -2.05 27.41
CA VAL A 314 37.45 -3.28 26.72
C VAL A 314 38.49 -3.98 27.59
N CYS A 315 38.22 -5.24 27.90
CA CYS A 315 39.16 -6.14 28.53
C CYS A 315 39.89 -6.99 27.50
N PHE A 316 41.18 -6.86 27.49
CA PHE A 316 42.00 -7.59 26.54
C PHE A 316 42.76 -8.74 27.19
N VAL A 317 42.62 -9.95 26.61
CA VAL A 317 43.24 -11.18 27.10
C VAL A 317 44.11 -11.80 26.02
N SER A 318 45.42 -11.87 26.25
CA SER A 318 46.38 -12.47 25.31
C SER A 318 47.57 -13.06 26.07
N PRO A 319 48.14 -14.17 25.58
CA PRO A 319 49.39 -14.71 26.06
C PRO A 319 50.61 -13.85 25.63
N GLN A 320 50.44 -13.03 24.59
CA GLN A 320 51.50 -12.16 24.06
C GLN A 320 51.25 -10.72 24.44
N THR A 321 52.07 -10.17 25.31
CA THR A 321 51.78 -8.87 25.98
C THR A 321 52.46 -7.67 25.34
N GLU A 322 53.38 -7.87 24.44
CA GLU A 322 54.30 -6.80 23.96
C GLU A 322 53.82 -6.09 22.68
N ARG A 323 52.79 -6.60 21.98
CA ARG A 323 52.41 -6.09 20.63
C ARG A 323 51.13 -5.25 20.59
N TRP A 324 50.73 -4.67 21.72
CA TRP A 324 49.43 -3.98 21.87
C TRP A 324 49.51 -2.46 21.75
N SER A 325 50.70 -1.92 21.60
CA SER A 325 50.91 -0.46 21.56
C SER A 325 50.10 0.23 20.46
N ASP A 326 49.92 -0.43 19.32
CA ASP A 326 49.25 0.20 18.19
C ASP A 326 47.72 0.24 18.38
N LEU A 327 47.12 -0.83 18.86
CA LEU A 327 45.67 -0.87 19.14
C LEU A 327 45.34 0.00 20.36
N GLU A 328 46.18 0.00 21.41
CA GLU A 328 46.04 0.88 22.57
C GLU A 328 46.21 2.34 22.18
N THR A 329 47.19 2.65 21.32
CA THR A 329 47.42 4.00 20.78
C THR A 329 46.21 4.44 19.95
N LEU A 330 45.70 3.60 19.08
CA LEU A 330 44.51 3.89 18.27
C LEU A 330 43.27 4.12 19.17
N ALA A 331 43.04 3.25 20.14
CA ALA A 331 41.94 3.35 21.07
C ALA A 331 42.01 4.62 21.93
N THR A 332 43.20 4.95 22.44
CA THR A 332 43.44 6.15 23.26
C THR A 332 43.31 7.41 22.43
N ALA A 333 43.84 7.42 21.20
CA ALA A 333 43.75 8.57 20.30
C ALA A 333 42.29 8.90 19.91
N THR A 334 41.46 7.90 19.79
CA THR A 334 40.01 8.09 19.45
C THR A 334 39.16 8.48 20.65
N GLY A 335 39.62 8.19 21.89
CA GLY A 335 38.81 8.35 23.10
C GLY A 335 37.54 7.53 23.14
N ALA A 336 37.36 6.64 22.14
CA ALA A 336 36.16 5.79 22.02
C ALA A 336 36.24 4.52 22.87
N LEU A 337 37.45 4.09 23.22
CA LEU A 337 37.72 2.88 23.97
C LEU A 337 38.49 3.20 25.24
N ARG A 338 38.15 2.52 26.33
CA ARG A 338 38.89 2.51 27.57
C ARG A 338 39.45 1.12 27.82
N TRP A 339 40.76 0.95 27.71
CA TRP A 339 41.41 -0.29 28.05
C TRP A 339 41.41 -0.52 29.54
N LEU A 340 40.94 -1.68 29.95
CA LEU A 340 40.97 -2.10 31.33
C LEU A 340 42.33 -2.74 31.70
N PRO A 341 42.74 -2.66 32.98
CA PRO A 341 43.95 -3.33 33.43
C PRO A 341 43.87 -4.84 33.19
N ARG A 342 44.97 -5.54 33.04
CA ARG A 342 45.07 -6.98 32.76
C ARG A 342 44.35 -7.87 33.77
N THR A 343 44.03 -7.37 34.94
CA THR A 343 43.25 -8.07 35.96
C THR A 343 41.76 -8.16 35.64
N CYS A 344 41.30 -7.46 34.57
CA CYS A 344 39.94 -7.43 34.14
C CYS A 344 39.36 -8.84 33.80
N ALA A 345 40.22 -9.76 33.35
CA ALA A 345 39.79 -11.15 33.03
C ALA A 345 39.17 -11.88 34.25
N ARG A 346 39.37 -11.39 35.46
CA ARG A 346 38.79 -11.98 36.69
C ARG A 346 37.45 -11.37 37.12
N ASN A 347 37.09 -10.22 36.51
CA ASN A 347 35.86 -9.51 36.84
C ASN A 347 35.10 -9.10 35.56
N GLN A 348 34.09 -9.88 35.18
CA GLN A 348 33.31 -9.62 33.98
C GLN A 348 32.37 -8.41 34.14
N SER A 349 31.97 -8.04 35.36
CA SER A 349 30.96 -6.99 35.60
C SER A 349 31.45 -5.58 35.23
N ASP A 350 32.76 -5.35 35.22
CA ASP A 350 33.34 -4.04 34.89
C ASP A 350 33.77 -3.90 33.43
N THR A 351 33.48 -4.94 32.62
CA THR A 351 33.89 -5.04 31.21
C THR A 351 32.67 -4.98 30.32
N ASP A 352 32.70 -4.15 29.29
CA ASP A 352 31.65 -4.08 28.29
C ASP A 352 31.89 -5.10 27.15
N VAL A 353 33.14 -5.25 26.71
CA VAL A 353 33.55 -6.20 25.66
C VAL A 353 34.87 -6.86 26.00
N PHE A 354 34.98 -8.17 25.80
CA PHE A 354 36.25 -8.89 25.83
C PHE A 354 36.87 -8.99 24.46
N VAL A 355 38.19 -8.86 24.38
CA VAL A 355 38.99 -9.23 23.21
C VAL A 355 39.93 -10.35 23.58
N PHE A 356 39.66 -11.55 23.09
CA PHE A 356 40.51 -12.73 23.25
C PHE A 356 41.41 -12.87 22.04
N HIS A 357 42.70 -12.79 22.25
CA HIS A 357 43.69 -13.06 21.20
C HIS A 357 44.47 -14.29 21.53
N ARG A 358 44.45 -15.27 20.62
CA ARG A 358 45.10 -16.59 20.79
C ARG A 358 44.76 -17.28 22.14
N THR A 359 43.58 -16.97 22.65
CA THR A 359 43.08 -17.45 23.93
C THR A 359 41.64 -17.91 23.74
N GLN A 360 41.27 -19.05 24.36
CA GLN A 360 39.91 -19.52 24.35
C GLN A 360 39.05 -18.72 25.34
N PRO A 361 37.87 -18.21 24.92
CA PRO A 361 36.90 -17.65 25.85
C PRO A 361 36.46 -18.68 26.90
N PRO A 362 36.21 -18.30 28.14
CA PRO A 362 35.61 -19.17 29.14
C PRO A 362 34.18 -19.58 28.74
N GLU A 363 33.73 -20.75 29.17
CA GLU A 363 32.40 -21.28 28.84
C GLU A 363 31.26 -20.48 29.50
N ASP A 364 31.53 -19.86 30.64
CA ASP A 364 30.62 -19.02 31.42
C ASP A 364 30.68 -17.52 31.04
N LEU A 365 31.12 -17.20 29.83
CA LEU A 365 31.19 -15.83 29.36
C LEU A 365 29.78 -15.26 29.12
N HIS A 366 29.44 -14.17 29.84
CA HIS A 366 28.17 -13.47 29.73
C HIS A 366 28.30 -12.09 29.06
N VAL A 367 29.50 -11.72 28.68
CA VAL A 367 29.85 -10.44 28.07
C VAL A 367 30.20 -10.66 26.61
N PRO A 368 29.80 -9.74 25.69
CA PRO A 368 30.18 -9.83 24.29
C PRO A 368 31.67 -9.95 24.08
N ALA A 369 32.08 -10.67 23.04
CA ALA A 369 33.49 -10.96 22.82
C ALA A 369 33.91 -10.91 21.33
N LEU A 370 35.08 -10.32 21.11
CA LEU A 370 35.85 -10.45 19.87
C LEU A 370 36.96 -11.48 20.10
N VAL A 371 36.97 -12.54 19.29
CA VAL A 371 37.96 -13.61 19.38
C VAL A 371 38.84 -13.56 18.14
N LEU A 372 40.12 -13.37 18.34
CA LEU A 372 41.13 -13.29 17.28
C LEU A 372 42.08 -14.49 17.35
N VAL A 373 42.23 -15.15 16.22
CA VAL A 373 43.14 -16.31 16.10
C VAL A 373 42.93 -17.34 17.23
N PRO A 374 41.74 -17.91 17.39
CA PRO A 374 41.47 -18.87 18.46
C PRO A 374 42.44 -20.03 18.45
N PRO A 375 42.81 -20.62 19.60
CA PRO A 375 43.68 -21.76 19.65
C PRO A 375 43.06 -23.01 19.00
N PRO A 376 43.84 -23.93 18.44
CA PRO A 376 43.31 -25.08 17.72
C PRO A 376 42.56 -26.09 18.59
N ASP A 377 42.78 -26.07 19.89
CA ASP A 377 42.26 -27.07 20.83
C ASP A 377 40.83 -26.84 21.29
N GLY A 378 40.20 -25.74 20.86
CA GLY A 378 38.86 -25.31 21.32
C GLY A 378 37.67 -25.85 20.55
N GLY A 379 37.83 -26.75 19.59
CA GLY A 379 36.73 -27.32 18.77
C GLY A 379 36.05 -26.35 17.79
N ARG A 380 36.44 -25.09 17.79
CA ARG A 380 35.89 -24.00 16.93
C ARG A 380 36.79 -23.74 15.71
N THR A 381 37.90 -24.47 15.53
CA THR A 381 38.84 -24.35 14.43
C THR A 381 39.09 -25.68 13.78
N ARG A 382 39.41 -25.69 12.47
CA ARG A 382 39.83 -26.90 11.73
C ARG A 382 41.36 -27.02 11.64
N GLY A 383 42.07 -25.93 11.85
CA GLY A 383 43.53 -25.95 11.82
C GLY A 383 44.16 -24.66 11.32
N ARG A 384 45.47 -24.61 11.38
CA ARG A 384 46.28 -23.47 10.90
C ARG A 384 46.45 -23.53 9.39
N LEU A 385 46.35 -22.37 8.77
CA LEU A 385 46.55 -22.15 7.35
C LEU A 385 47.76 -21.22 7.15
N ARG A 386 48.47 -21.38 6.01
CA ARG A 386 49.53 -20.48 5.58
C ARG A 386 49.16 -19.84 4.25
N ASP A 387 49.69 -18.65 4.02
CA ASP A 387 49.57 -17.91 2.76
C ASP A 387 48.13 -17.79 2.30
N VAL A 388 47.27 -17.28 3.20
CA VAL A 388 45.83 -17.11 2.96
C VAL A 388 45.56 -15.70 2.43
N VAL A 389 44.76 -15.61 1.38
CA VAL A 389 44.33 -14.33 0.81
C VAL A 389 42.83 -14.17 1.03
N ILE A 390 42.38 -12.99 1.47
CA ILE A 390 40.95 -12.73 1.58
C ILE A 390 40.27 -12.83 0.22
N ALA A 391 39.22 -13.62 0.14
CA ALA A 391 38.47 -13.90 -1.09
C ALA A 391 37.06 -13.24 -1.11
N GLY A 392 36.51 -12.92 0.07
CA GLY A 392 35.21 -12.27 0.19
C GLY A 392 34.82 -11.99 1.63
N TRP A 393 33.82 -11.14 1.77
CA TRP A 393 33.20 -10.78 3.06
C TRP A 393 31.70 -10.57 2.88
N ASN A 394 30.98 -10.48 4.00
CA ASN A 394 29.56 -10.14 4.01
C ASN A 394 29.39 -8.60 4.14
N PRO A 395 29.09 -7.86 3.06
CA PRO A 395 28.97 -6.41 3.07
C PRO A 395 27.71 -5.91 3.79
N GLU A 396 26.71 -6.78 3.97
CA GLU A 396 25.45 -6.44 4.65
C GLU A 396 25.60 -6.43 6.18
N HIS A 397 26.60 -7.13 6.71
CA HIS A 397 26.83 -7.20 8.13
C HIS A 397 27.55 -5.92 8.64
N PRO A 398 27.10 -5.29 9.76
CA PRO A 398 27.66 -4.04 10.28
C PRO A 398 29.17 -4.04 10.51
N VAL A 399 29.76 -5.17 10.84
CA VAL A 399 31.21 -5.35 11.02
C VAL A 399 32.00 -5.00 9.75
N PHE A 400 31.39 -5.16 8.58
CA PHE A 400 32.02 -4.90 7.28
C PHE A 400 31.33 -3.78 6.49
N ALA A 401 30.46 -3.01 7.12
CA ALA A 401 29.79 -1.89 6.48
C ALA A 401 30.81 -0.84 5.97
N GLY A 402 30.79 -0.56 4.67
CA GLY A 402 31.72 0.37 4.04
C GLY A 402 33.17 -0.13 3.96
N TRP A 403 33.42 -1.41 4.24
CA TRP A 403 34.74 -2.01 4.11
C TRP A 403 35.10 -2.18 2.63
N SER A 404 36.24 -1.64 2.25
CA SER A 404 36.77 -1.76 0.88
C SER A 404 38.28 -1.98 0.95
N PRO A 405 38.71 -3.23 1.16
CA PRO A 405 40.14 -3.52 1.25
C PRO A 405 40.83 -3.36 -0.10
N ALA A 406 42.08 -2.91 -0.06
CA ALA A 406 42.95 -3.04 -1.21
C ALA A 406 43.25 -4.56 -1.43
N PHE A 407 42.90 -5.11 -2.56
CA PHE A 407 43.16 -6.51 -2.90
C PHE A 407 44.47 -6.66 -3.66
N PRO A 408 45.13 -7.80 -3.48
CA PRO A 408 44.90 -8.90 -2.53
C PRO A 408 45.43 -8.54 -1.13
N MET A 409 44.73 -9.02 -0.05
CA MET A 409 45.17 -8.87 1.33
C MET A 409 45.68 -10.24 1.82
N PRO A 410 47.01 -10.52 1.77
CA PRO A 410 47.57 -11.79 2.17
C PRO A 410 47.85 -11.84 3.68
N PHE A 411 47.63 -13.02 4.27
CA PHE A 411 48.00 -13.33 5.65
C PHE A 411 48.96 -14.51 5.65
N ALA A 412 50.11 -14.33 6.24
CA ALA A 412 51.09 -15.39 6.36
C ALA A 412 50.56 -16.59 7.17
N GLN A 413 49.69 -16.32 8.13
CA GLN A 413 49.03 -17.33 8.97
C GLN A 413 47.60 -16.94 9.27
N ALA A 414 46.71 -17.92 9.19
CA ALA A 414 45.31 -17.81 9.59
C ALA A 414 44.82 -19.10 10.25
N GLN A 415 43.66 -19.05 10.89
CA GLN A 415 42.94 -20.21 11.42
C GLN A 415 41.67 -20.43 10.60
N GLU A 416 41.49 -21.64 10.09
CA GLU A 416 40.20 -22.04 9.50
C GLU A 416 39.19 -22.26 10.63
N LEU A 417 38.08 -21.52 10.57
CA LEU A 417 37.01 -21.56 11.59
C LEU A 417 35.93 -22.59 11.22
N VAL A 418 35.24 -23.09 12.25
CA VAL A 418 34.03 -23.90 12.11
C VAL A 418 32.85 -23.01 12.35
N LEU A 419 31.89 -22.95 11.42
CA LEU A 419 30.66 -22.14 11.55
C LEU A 419 29.69 -22.86 12.50
N PRO A 420 29.30 -22.23 13.63
CA PRO A 420 28.23 -22.73 14.47
C PRO A 420 26.85 -22.65 13.77
N PRO A 421 25.85 -23.45 14.17
CA PRO A 421 24.53 -23.46 13.53
C PRO A 421 23.77 -22.13 13.66
N ASP A 422 24.05 -21.36 14.72
CA ASP A 422 23.43 -20.07 15.06
C ASP A 422 24.26 -18.86 14.63
N ALA A 423 25.35 -19.08 13.87
CA ALA A 423 26.26 -18.04 13.46
C ALA A 423 26.11 -17.64 12.00
N VAL A 424 26.35 -16.36 11.71
CA VAL A 424 26.42 -15.78 10.37
C VAL A 424 27.87 -15.73 9.92
N SER A 425 28.15 -16.23 8.72
CA SER A 425 29.48 -16.14 8.12
C SER A 425 29.81 -14.71 7.72
N LEU A 426 31.03 -14.24 8.06
CA LEU A 426 31.48 -12.88 7.85
C LEU A 426 32.60 -12.74 6.82
N LEU A 427 33.59 -13.63 6.86
CA LEU A 427 34.85 -13.47 6.12
C LEU A 427 35.31 -14.81 5.55
N TRP A 428 35.71 -14.82 4.29
CA TRP A 428 36.26 -15.99 3.61
C TRP A 428 37.62 -15.68 3.04
N GLY A 429 38.51 -16.69 3.07
CA GLY A 429 39.81 -16.63 2.46
C GLY A 429 40.00 -17.74 1.44
N ARG A 430 41.09 -17.62 0.68
CA ARG A 430 41.58 -18.65 -0.23
C ARG A 430 42.92 -19.13 0.27
N ALA A 431 43.03 -20.45 0.51
CA ALA A 431 44.27 -21.13 0.84
C ALA A 431 44.57 -22.14 -0.30
N GLY A 432 45.44 -21.74 -1.22
CA GLY A 432 45.61 -22.45 -2.50
C GLY A 432 44.31 -22.36 -3.32
N GLU A 433 43.73 -23.50 -3.70
CA GLU A 433 42.47 -23.60 -4.45
C GLU A 433 41.21 -23.69 -3.55
N ARG A 434 41.41 -23.85 -2.23
CA ARG A 434 40.28 -24.00 -1.28
C ARG A 434 39.78 -22.68 -0.75
N THR A 435 38.46 -22.51 -0.75
CA THR A 435 37.82 -21.42 0.02
C THR A 435 37.64 -21.88 1.46
N VAL A 436 38.03 -21.06 2.40
CA VAL A 436 38.05 -21.34 3.83
C VAL A 436 37.32 -20.27 4.60
N LEU A 437 36.64 -20.61 5.68
CA LEU A 437 35.96 -19.67 6.55
C LEU A 437 36.98 -19.03 7.53
N LEU A 438 37.06 -17.72 7.49
CA LEU A 438 37.94 -16.91 8.34
C LEU A 438 37.26 -16.07 9.37
N GLY A 439 35.91 -15.89 9.26
CA GLY A 439 35.19 -15.08 10.21
C GLY A 439 33.70 -15.43 10.29
N TRP A 440 33.16 -15.36 11.48
CA TRP A 440 31.72 -15.47 11.74
C TRP A 440 31.28 -14.65 12.96
N ALA A 441 29.98 -14.36 13.08
CA ALA A 441 29.37 -13.71 14.23
C ALA A 441 28.12 -14.42 14.72
N THR A 442 27.83 -14.33 16.02
CA THR A 442 26.54 -14.72 16.61
C THR A 442 25.77 -13.50 17.03
N GLU A 443 24.49 -13.44 16.68
CA GLU A 443 23.56 -12.36 17.11
C GLU A 443 22.93 -12.65 18.48
N GLY A 444 23.06 -13.87 18.98
CA GLY A 444 22.58 -14.29 20.31
C GLY A 444 23.33 -13.59 21.45
N GLN A 445 22.73 -13.60 22.64
CA GLN A 445 23.33 -13.00 23.85
C GLN A 445 24.17 -14.04 24.60
N PRO A 446 25.46 -13.79 24.86
CA PRO A 446 26.26 -12.62 24.44
C PRO A 446 26.67 -12.69 22.97
N ARG A 447 26.68 -11.55 22.28
CA ARG A 447 27.18 -11.44 20.90
C ARG A 447 28.65 -11.83 20.83
N GLN A 448 29.04 -12.51 19.77
CA GLN A 448 30.45 -12.88 19.54
C GLN A 448 30.83 -12.62 18.09
N VAL A 449 32.05 -12.13 17.89
CA VAL A 449 32.71 -12.07 16.57
C VAL A 449 33.99 -12.89 16.65
N TRP A 450 34.16 -13.83 15.73
CA TRP A 450 35.33 -14.67 15.65
C TRP A 450 36.05 -14.41 14.34
N LEU A 451 37.36 -14.12 14.39
CA LEU A 451 38.22 -13.90 13.24
C LEU A 451 39.44 -14.80 13.33
N GLY A 452 39.63 -15.62 12.32
CA GLY A 452 40.78 -16.53 12.20
C GLY A 452 42.05 -15.86 11.66
N ILE A 453 42.05 -14.55 11.48
CA ILE A 453 43.18 -13.74 11.01
C ILE A 453 43.84 -13.03 12.18
N ASP A 454 45.17 -12.89 12.11
CA ASP A 454 45.95 -12.18 13.14
C ASP A 454 46.04 -10.68 12.83
N ALA A 455 44.94 -10.00 13.09
CA ALA A 455 44.85 -8.59 12.85
C ALA A 455 45.66 -7.70 13.84
N VAL A 456 46.31 -8.33 14.83
CA VAL A 456 47.03 -7.65 15.88
C VAL A 456 48.57 -7.75 15.71
N SER A 457 49.03 -8.85 15.12
CA SER A 457 50.48 -9.03 14.89
C SER A 457 50.96 -8.21 13.68
N GLU A 458 50.08 -7.73 12.84
CA GLU A 458 50.38 -6.80 11.76
C GLU A 458 50.37 -5.35 12.29
N PRO A 459 51.22 -4.46 11.80
CA PRO A 459 51.23 -3.07 12.24
C PRO A 459 49.92 -2.35 11.77
N LEU A 460 48.96 -2.16 12.67
CA LEU A 460 47.63 -1.61 12.37
C LEU A 460 47.69 -0.18 11.82
N LEU A 461 48.76 0.54 12.07
CA LEU A 461 48.97 1.92 11.58
C LEU A 461 49.65 1.95 10.19
N ALA A 462 50.03 0.80 9.63
CA ALA A 462 50.51 0.73 8.25
C ALA A 462 49.35 1.00 7.28
N PRO A 463 49.60 1.70 6.16
CA PRO A 463 48.55 2.01 5.18
C PRO A 463 47.79 0.76 4.70
N ASP A 464 48.48 -0.37 4.56
CA ASP A 464 47.94 -1.63 4.09
C ASP A 464 47.04 -2.31 5.15
N ALA A 465 47.27 -2.03 6.43
CA ALA A 465 46.50 -2.60 7.55
C ALA A 465 45.35 -1.73 8.03
N PHE A 466 45.13 -0.55 7.44
CA PHE A 466 44.04 0.37 7.84
C PHE A 466 42.66 -0.32 7.79
N SER A 467 42.42 -1.13 6.79
CA SER A 467 41.17 -1.91 6.68
C SER A 467 40.95 -2.87 7.86
N LEU A 468 42.02 -3.46 8.41
CA LEU A 468 41.97 -4.32 9.60
C LEU A 468 41.64 -3.52 10.86
N ALA A 469 42.29 -2.35 11.02
CA ALA A 469 41.98 -1.47 12.14
C ALA A 469 40.52 -1.03 12.14
N VAL A 470 39.98 -0.68 10.98
CA VAL A 470 38.55 -0.37 10.80
C VAL A 470 37.67 -1.57 11.16
N THR A 471 38.00 -2.78 10.69
CA THR A 471 37.26 -4.01 11.01
C THR A 471 37.23 -4.29 12.51
N LEU A 472 38.36 -4.11 13.21
CA LEU A 472 38.43 -4.30 14.66
C LEU A 472 37.55 -3.30 15.39
N LEU A 473 37.64 -2.01 15.01
CA LEU A 473 36.82 -0.96 15.62
C LEU A 473 35.33 -1.14 15.34
N GLN A 474 34.95 -1.55 14.14
CA GLN A 474 33.56 -1.87 13.79
C GLN A 474 33.06 -3.10 14.54
N SER A 475 33.92 -4.13 14.70
CA SER A 475 33.60 -5.30 15.51
C SER A 475 33.30 -4.92 16.96
N LEU A 476 34.15 -4.08 17.56
CA LEU A 476 33.95 -3.57 18.92
C LEU A 476 32.68 -2.71 19.04
N ALA A 477 32.41 -1.88 18.04
CA ALA A 477 31.20 -1.07 18.01
C ALA A 477 29.93 -1.91 17.88
N TRP A 478 29.97 -3.00 17.11
CA TRP A 478 28.85 -3.93 16.97
C TRP A 478 28.63 -4.79 18.22
N LEU A 479 29.72 -5.11 18.92
CA LEU A 479 29.70 -5.86 20.18
C LEU A 479 29.29 -5.02 21.39
N ASP A 480 29.23 -3.69 21.25
CA ASP A 480 28.85 -2.80 22.36
C ASP A 480 27.48 -3.27 22.93
N PRO A 481 27.46 -3.80 24.19
CA PRO A 481 26.25 -4.32 24.79
C PRO A 481 25.28 -3.24 25.24
N ARG A 482 25.77 -1.99 25.27
CA ARG A 482 24.97 -0.86 25.69
C ARG A 482 23.88 -0.68 24.66
N GLU A 483 22.71 -1.23 24.95
CA GLU A 483 21.52 -1.01 24.15
C GLU A 483 21.32 0.50 24.03
N GLN A 484 21.27 1.01 22.83
CA GLN A 484 20.79 2.36 22.64
C GLN A 484 19.31 2.33 23.00
N PRO A 485 18.91 2.90 24.15
CA PRO A 485 17.52 2.87 24.57
C PRO A 485 16.63 3.69 23.64
N VAL A 486 17.24 4.39 22.70
CA VAL A 486 16.57 5.28 21.74
C VAL A 486 17.01 4.94 20.34
N ARG A 487 16.05 4.78 19.45
CA ARG A 487 16.26 4.51 18.03
C ARG A 487 15.54 5.55 17.18
N SER A 488 16.16 5.99 16.08
CA SER A 488 15.51 6.82 15.07
C SER A 488 14.86 5.93 14.01
N TRP A 489 13.64 6.28 13.59
CA TRP A 489 12.84 5.47 12.67
C TRP A 489 12.02 6.35 11.73
N SER A 490 11.46 5.77 10.67
CA SER A 490 10.53 6.47 9.78
C SER A 490 9.10 6.00 10.03
N ALA A 491 8.15 6.91 9.95
CA ALA A 491 6.73 6.59 10.01
C ALA A 491 6.35 5.60 8.89
N GLY A 492 5.46 4.67 9.19
CA GLY A 492 5.03 3.63 8.28
C GLY A 492 5.96 2.42 8.18
N LYS A 493 7.23 2.51 8.56
CA LYS A 493 8.14 1.37 8.47
C LYS A 493 7.99 0.42 9.66
N PRO A 494 7.89 -0.90 9.42
CA PRO A 494 7.77 -1.88 10.49
C PRO A 494 8.98 -1.85 11.43
N PHE A 495 8.76 -1.58 12.70
CA PHE A 495 9.77 -1.66 13.75
C PHE A 495 9.76 -3.06 14.38
N PRO A 496 10.89 -3.78 14.42
CA PRO A 496 10.93 -5.12 14.99
C PRO A 496 10.73 -5.08 16.50
N VAL A 497 9.68 -5.75 16.97
CA VAL A 497 9.32 -5.86 18.39
C VAL A 497 9.54 -7.27 18.94
N ALA A 498 10.41 -8.06 18.32
CA ALA A 498 10.77 -9.38 18.81
C ALA A 498 11.31 -9.28 20.25
N GLY A 499 10.67 -9.97 21.18
CA GLY A 499 11.01 -9.89 22.61
C GLY A 499 10.28 -8.78 23.41
N LEU A 500 9.46 -7.96 22.76
CA LEU A 500 8.60 -6.94 23.39
C LEU A 500 7.12 -7.37 23.45
N GLY A 501 6.81 -8.64 23.24
CA GLY A 501 5.44 -9.16 23.29
C GLY A 501 4.78 -8.84 24.63
N GLY A 502 3.59 -8.21 24.60
CA GLY A 502 2.88 -7.75 25.79
C GLY A 502 3.40 -6.43 26.39
N ALA A 503 4.36 -5.74 25.71
CA ALA A 503 4.78 -4.40 26.10
C ALA A 503 3.65 -3.38 25.96
N GLU A 504 3.62 -2.39 26.85
CA GLU A 504 2.78 -1.20 26.71
C GLU A 504 3.54 -0.16 25.87
N VAL A 505 2.88 0.36 24.82
CA VAL A 505 3.44 1.44 23.97
C VAL A 505 2.71 2.73 24.29
N THR A 506 3.46 3.76 24.68
CA THR A 506 2.96 5.12 24.78
C THR A 506 3.17 5.81 23.44
N LEU A 507 2.09 6.31 22.82
CA LEU A 507 2.08 7.01 21.53
C LEU A 507 2.50 8.49 21.68
N PRO A 508 2.80 9.19 20.59
CA PRO A 508 3.18 10.61 20.63
C PRO A 508 2.12 11.56 21.23
N ASP A 509 0.86 11.20 21.14
CA ASP A 509 -0.28 11.92 21.75
C ASP A 509 -0.51 11.59 23.23
N GLY A 510 0.28 10.67 23.80
CA GLY A 510 0.16 10.16 25.17
C GLY A 510 -0.82 9.02 25.34
N ALA A 511 -1.51 8.58 24.29
CA ALA A 511 -2.35 7.38 24.33
C ALA A 511 -1.49 6.12 24.57
N ARG A 512 -2.09 5.09 25.19
CA ARG A 512 -1.40 3.84 25.49
C ARG A 512 -2.05 2.68 24.78
N GLN A 513 -1.23 1.83 24.21
CA GLN A 513 -1.64 0.64 23.48
C GLN A 513 -0.83 -0.56 23.97
N GLN A 514 -1.48 -1.73 24.13
CA GLN A 514 -0.76 -2.96 24.40
C GLN A 514 -0.38 -3.68 23.10
N LEU A 515 0.87 -4.11 23.00
CA LEU A 515 1.32 -4.96 21.91
C LEU A 515 0.78 -6.39 22.09
N PRO A 516 0.31 -7.02 21.00
CA PRO A 516 -0.10 -8.42 21.05
C PRO A 516 1.07 -9.33 21.43
N GLN A 517 0.79 -10.37 22.21
CA GLN A 517 1.78 -11.41 22.52
C GLN A 517 2.13 -12.14 21.20
N GLY A 518 3.42 -12.16 20.85
CA GLY A 518 3.90 -12.79 19.62
C GLY A 518 3.93 -11.86 18.39
N GLY A 519 3.69 -10.56 18.55
CA GLY A 519 3.91 -9.58 17.48
C GLY A 519 5.37 -9.58 17.02
N ILE A 520 5.60 -9.59 15.71
CA ILE A 520 6.95 -9.56 15.11
C ILE A 520 7.39 -8.13 14.86
N ALA A 521 6.46 -7.26 14.48
CA ALA A 521 6.71 -5.87 14.14
C ALA A 521 5.57 -4.96 14.60
N TYR A 522 5.91 -3.70 14.84
CA TYR A 522 4.99 -2.60 15.12
C TYR A 522 5.17 -1.52 14.05
N VAL A 523 4.09 -1.00 13.49
CA VAL A 523 4.14 0.07 12.49
C VAL A 523 3.76 1.40 13.16
N PRO A 524 4.70 2.33 13.36
CA PRO A 524 4.38 3.64 13.89
C PRO A 524 3.76 4.50 12.77
N HIS A 525 2.52 4.96 12.95
CA HIS A 525 1.79 5.73 11.94
C HIS A 525 2.02 7.24 12.02
N TRP A 526 2.38 7.75 13.20
CA TRP A 526 2.60 9.17 13.43
C TRP A 526 4.05 9.46 13.76
N ARG A 527 4.50 10.64 13.41
CA ARG A 527 5.80 11.17 13.82
C ARG A 527 5.80 11.48 15.33
N GLY A 528 6.96 11.45 15.94
CA GLY A 528 7.15 11.81 17.34
C GLY A 528 7.79 10.70 18.16
N ARG A 529 7.62 10.78 19.46
CA ARG A 529 8.26 9.90 20.43
C ARG A 529 7.30 8.77 20.85
N TYR A 530 7.75 7.53 20.68
CA TYR A 530 7.10 6.33 21.19
C TYR A 530 7.92 5.76 22.31
N GLU A 531 7.26 5.26 23.36
CA GLU A 531 7.91 4.59 24.48
C GLU A 531 7.35 3.19 24.66
N PHE A 532 8.20 2.17 24.50
CA PHE A 532 7.85 0.78 24.69
C PHE A 532 8.28 0.36 26.10
N HIS A 533 7.32 0.04 26.96
CA HIS A 533 7.56 -0.39 28.32
C HIS A 533 7.39 -1.91 28.45
N HIS A 534 8.49 -2.62 28.76
CA HIS A 534 8.46 -4.06 28.98
C HIS A 534 9.18 -4.41 30.31
N GLY A 535 8.41 -4.65 31.37
CA GLY A 535 8.95 -4.84 32.71
C GLY A 535 9.70 -3.60 33.22
N ALA A 536 10.95 -3.77 33.61
CA ALA A 536 11.81 -2.66 34.04
C ALA A 536 12.56 -1.96 32.89
N ARG A 537 12.40 -2.41 31.65
CA ARG A 537 13.07 -1.85 30.48
C ARG A 537 12.14 -0.93 29.71
N SER A 538 12.70 0.16 29.19
CA SER A 538 12.00 1.08 28.30
C SER A 538 12.85 1.29 27.06
N THR A 539 12.22 1.19 25.89
CA THR A 539 12.83 1.50 24.60
C THR A 539 12.10 2.70 23.99
N ILE A 540 12.84 3.71 23.58
CA ILE A 540 12.28 4.91 22.95
C ILE A 540 12.51 4.82 21.45
N LEU A 541 11.47 5.12 20.67
CA LEU A 541 11.53 5.23 19.23
C LEU A 541 11.18 6.66 18.83
N LEU A 542 12.12 7.32 18.16
CA LEU A 542 11.94 8.65 17.60
C LEU A 542 11.57 8.51 16.12
N VAL A 543 10.35 8.84 15.79
CA VAL A 543 9.78 8.61 14.45
C VAL A 543 9.67 9.93 13.70
N SER A 544 10.19 9.95 12.48
CA SER A 544 10.13 11.09 11.56
C SER A 544 9.40 10.72 10.26
N ALA A 545 8.80 11.71 9.61
CA ALA A 545 8.11 11.52 8.35
C ALA A 545 9.09 11.69 7.17
N TYR A 546 9.85 10.65 6.85
CA TYR A 546 10.82 10.64 5.76
C TYR A 546 10.33 9.83 4.56
N ASP A 547 9.41 10.36 3.76
CA ASP A 547 9.04 9.73 2.49
C ASP A 547 8.99 10.78 1.37
N ALA A 548 9.82 10.56 0.35
CA ALA A 548 9.94 11.50 -0.77
C ALA A 548 8.67 11.56 -1.63
N ARG A 549 7.87 10.49 -1.65
CA ARG A 549 6.60 10.44 -2.41
C ARG A 549 5.54 11.29 -1.75
N GLU A 550 5.49 11.24 -0.41
CA GLU A 550 4.55 12.03 0.38
C GLU A 550 4.95 13.51 0.49
N ALA A 551 6.26 13.80 0.40
CA ALA A 551 6.78 15.16 0.40
C ALA A 551 6.57 15.88 -0.95
N ASP A 552 6.47 15.13 -2.06
CA ASP A 552 6.10 15.67 -3.37
C ASP A 552 4.58 15.75 -3.48
N ILE A 553 4.05 16.87 -3.00
CA ILE A 553 2.60 17.15 -2.96
C ILE A 553 2.06 17.77 -4.26
N ALA A 554 2.83 17.74 -5.35
CA ALA A 554 2.37 18.26 -6.63
C ALA A 554 1.13 17.48 -7.13
N PRO A 555 0.03 18.19 -7.50
CA PRO A 555 -1.17 17.51 -7.98
C PRO A 555 -0.87 16.70 -9.23
N GLN A 556 -1.14 15.41 -9.22
CA GLN A 556 -0.95 14.54 -10.37
C GLN A 556 -2.08 14.76 -11.39
N PRO A 557 -1.77 14.78 -12.70
CA PRO A 557 -2.77 14.92 -13.74
C PRO A 557 -3.63 13.66 -13.82
N VAL A 558 -4.86 13.75 -13.37
CA VAL A 558 -5.86 12.68 -13.52
C VAL A 558 -6.62 12.90 -14.81
N PRO A 559 -6.71 11.88 -15.73
CA PRO A 559 -7.48 11.97 -16.95
C PRO A 559 -8.94 12.39 -16.72
N ALA A 560 -9.44 13.29 -17.56
CA ALA A 560 -10.82 13.79 -17.40
C ALA A 560 -11.87 12.68 -17.50
N SER A 561 -11.58 11.61 -18.25
CA SER A 561 -12.43 10.42 -18.38
C SER A 561 -12.68 9.69 -17.04
N LEU A 562 -11.76 9.82 -16.07
CA LEU A 562 -11.86 9.19 -14.75
C LEU A 562 -12.50 10.13 -13.71
N ARG A 563 -12.49 11.45 -13.97
CA ARG A 563 -13.15 12.46 -13.09
C ARG A 563 -14.65 12.52 -13.30
N ALA A 564 -15.10 12.46 -14.54
CA ALA A 564 -16.50 12.29 -14.85
C ALA A 564 -16.79 10.81 -14.59
N GLY A 565 -17.52 10.51 -13.53
CA GLY A 565 -18.22 9.24 -13.52
C GLY A 565 -18.88 9.11 -14.87
N SER A 566 -18.60 8.03 -15.63
CA SER A 566 -19.37 7.77 -16.82
C SER A 566 -20.80 8.08 -16.46
N GLU A 567 -21.46 8.96 -17.20
CA GLU A 567 -22.91 9.15 -17.18
C GLU A 567 -23.57 7.80 -17.54
N SER A 568 -23.28 6.76 -16.77
CA SER A 568 -24.01 5.53 -16.83
C SER A 568 -25.27 5.76 -16.01
N ASP A 569 -26.21 6.44 -16.73
CA ASP A 569 -27.62 6.27 -16.52
C ASP A 569 -28.12 6.20 -15.07
N GLY A 570 -28.33 7.40 -14.49
CA GLY A 570 -29.45 7.59 -13.58
C GLY A 570 -30.81 7.40 -14.26
N ALA A 571 -30.87 7.13 -15.54
CA ALA A 571 -32.06 6.72 -16.24
C ALA A 571 -32.44 5.33 -15.73
N THR A 572 -33.57 5.24 -15.03
CA THR A 572 -34.28 3.97 -14.81
C THR A 572 -34.21 3.19 -16.11
N ALA A 573 -33.47 2.08 -16.13
CA ALA A 573 -33.38 1.23 -17.30
C ALA A 573 -34.83 0.83 -17.64
N LYS A 574 -35.38 1.40 -18.72
CA LYS A 574 -36.71 1.07 -19.19
C LYS A 574 -36.54 -0.11 -20.10
N GLN A 575 -36.98 -1.26 -19.65
CA GLN A 575 -37.04 -2.45 -20.51
C GLN A 575 -38.27 -2.34 -21.38
N ARG A 576 -38.13 -2.43 -22.70
CA ARG A 576 -39.21 -2.53 -23.64
C ARG A 576 -39.73 -3.96 -23.63
N VAL A 577 -40.96 -4.13 -23.15
CA VAL A 577 -41.68 -5.40 -23.25
C VAL A 577 -42.49 -5.38 -24.55
N ASP A 578 -42.10 -6.19 -25.51
CA ASP A 578 -42.71 -6.30 -26.83
C ASP A 578 -43.93 -7.26 -26.76
N TRP A 579 -45.10 -6.76 -27.16
CA TRP A 579 -46.36 -7.50 -27.20
C TRP A 579 -46.69 -8.07 -28.62
N ALA A 580 -45.84 -7.85 -29.61
CA ALA A 580 -46.07 -8.27 -30.99
C ALA A 580 -46.32 -9.77 -31.11
N ARG A 581 -45.60 -10.60 -30.36
CA ARG A 581 -45.81 -12.06 -30.34
C ARG A 581 -47.17 -12.45 -29.81
N THR A 582 -47.67 -11.75 -28.79
CA THR A 582 -49.00 -12.05 -28.20
C THR A 582 -50.10 -11.73 -29.20
N PHE A 583 -50.03 -10.61 -29.93
CA PHE A 583 -50.98 -10.26 -30.96
C PHE A 583 -50.88 -11.16 -32.19
N LEU A 584 -49.67 -11.60 -32.54
CA LEU A 584 -49.48 -12.58 -33.63
C LEU A 584 -50.14 -13.92 -33.30
N LEU A 585 -49.98 -14.44 -32.09
CA LEU A 585 -50.62 -15.64 -31.63
C LEU A 585 -52.17 -15.51 -31.61
N ALA A 586 -52.70 -14.38 -31.14
CA ALA A 586 -54.13 -14.09 -31.16
C ALA A 586 -54.69 -14.07 -32.58
N GLY A 587 -53.96 -13.49 -33.54
CA GLY A 587 -54.33 -13.51 -34.97
C GLY A 587 -54.36 -14.91 -35.56
N LEU A 588 -53.36 -15.73 -35.25
CA LEU A 588 -53.31 -17.15 -35.70
C LEU A 588 -54.45 -17.98 -35.12
N VAL A 589 -54.82 -17.78 -33.86
CA VAL A 589 -55.95 -18.46 -33.22
C VAL A 589 -57.25 -18.04 -33.90
N ALA A 590 -57.44 -16.76 -34.22
CA ALA A 590 -58.59 -16.26 -34.91
C ALA A 590 -58.75 -16.88 -36.34
N LEU A 591 -57.65 -17.00 -37.08
CA LEU A 591 -57.59 -17.64 -38.39
C LEU A 591 -57.88 -19.13 -38.30
N ALA A 592 -57.37 -19.85 -37.30
CA ALA A 592 -57.68 -21.28 -37.09
C ALA A 592 -59.16 -21.52 -36.77
N LEU A 593 -59.74 -20.63 -35.94
CA LEU A 593 -61.19 -20.67 -35.66
C LEU A 593 -62.03 -20.36 -36.88
N GLU A 594 -61.62 -19.43 -37.71
CA GLU A 594 -62.25 -19.07 -38.96
C GLU A 594 -62.23 -20.26 -39.92
N ALA A 595 -61.09 -20.90 -40.13
CA ALA A 595 -60.90 -22.05 -40.97
C ALA A 595 -61.79 -23.25 -40.49
N TRP A 596 -61.79 -23.46 -39.18
CA TRP A 596 -62.67 -24.53 -38.60
C TRP A 596 -64.17 -24.26 -38.82
N LEU A 597 -64.62 -23.04 -38.55
CA LEU A 597 -66.00 -22.63 -38.77
C LEU A 597 -66.41 -22.66 -40.26
N ALA A 598 -65.48 -22.27 -41.14
CA ALA A 598 -65.70 -22.36 -42.58
C ALA A 598 -65.84 -23.80 -43.05
N HIS A 599 -65.01 -24.72 -42.53
CA HIS A 599 -65.06 -26.13 -42.84
C HIS A 599 -66.37 -26.79 -42.31
N ALA A 600 -66.74 -26.50 -41.05
CA ALA A 600 -68.01 -27.02 -40.47
C ALA A 600 -69.21 -26.57 -41.28
N ARG A 601 -69.26 -25.30 -41.73
CA ARG A 601 -70.35 -24.82 -42.62
C ARG A 601 -70.36 -25.44 -44.03
N ALA A 602 -69.17 -25.79 -44.54
CA ALA A 602 -69.07 -26.49 -45.82
C ALA A 602 -69.64 -27.93 -45.74
N GLN A 603 -69.39 -28.59 -44.61
CA GLN A 603 -70.01 -29.95 -44.36
C GLN A 603 -71.52 -29.89 -44.18
N GLU A 604 -72.09 -28.91 -43.48
CA GLU A 604 -73.52 -28.70 -43.36
C GLU A 604 -74.23 -28.40 -44.71
N ARG A 605 -73.52 -27.98 -45.75
CA ARG A 605 -74.05 -27.72 -47.08
C ARG A 605 -73.99 -28.96 -48.01
N LEU A 606 -73.26 -30.00 -47.65
CA LEU A 606 -73.10 -31.25 -48.41
C LEU A 606 -74.01 -32.34 -47.91
N VAL A 607 -74.70 -32.19 -46.80
CA VAL A 607 -75.77 -32.98 -46.25
C VAL A 607 -77.12 -32.30 -46.62
#